data_9772349484900ef328c3b158fab2d1cb
#
_entry.id   9772349484900ef328c3b158fab2d1cb
#
_cell.length_a   1.000
_cell.length_b   1.000
_cell.length_c   1.000
_cell.angle_alpha   90.00
_cell.angle_beta   90.00
_cell.angle_gamma   90.00
#
_symmetry.space_group_name_H-M   'P 1'
#
loop_
_entity.id
_entity.type
_entity.pdbx_description
1 polymer ?
#
loop_
_entity_poly.entity_id
_entity_poly.type
_entity_poly.pdbx_seq_one_letter_code
_entity_poly.pdbx_strand_id
1 'polypeptide(L)'
;METNKLLQSFQESWNSFIDRIPEFLVAILIIAIGVFVANKVSDFARSTIRGKSKDPLMTNFLVKAIKLVFITVVIMFALKIAGLDGIATGLLTAAGASAVILGFAFKDVGENFISGIILSFNRPFNLNDTVSIGDIFGKVKAMEFRYTKLKTFDGKDVYIPNSDVIKKPVFNFTEDGYFRMDFMVGIAYENDIDQAKKIILDTMNQHRLALQDIDRQPFVMTDELATNSVNIKVHFWVEAEDYRRDALMIRSEMIDQVKINLLSNGISMPANIQELKWYKK
;
A
#
# COMPACT_ATOMS: atom_id res chain seq x y z
N MET A 1 35.59 -69.26 -16.87
CA MET A 1 35.49 -68.57 -15.55
C MET A 1 34.62 -67.36 -15.59
N GLU A 2 34.62 -66.55 -16.65
CA GLU A 2 33.82 -65.34 -16.83
C GLU A 2 32.32 -65.60 -17.02
N THR A 3 31.94 -66.62 -17.79
CA THR A 3 30.55 -67.00 -18.08
C THR A 3 29.78 -67.38 -16.84
N ASN A 4 30.42 -68.04 -15.82
CA ASN A 4 29.80 -68.38 -14.58
C ASN A 4 29.55 -67.13 -13.65
N LYS A 5 30.43 -66.15 -13.70
CA LYS A 5 30.25 -64.88 -12.96
C LYS A 5 29.12 -64.03 -13.55
N LEU A 6 28.97 -64.00 -14.87
CA LEU A 6 27.87 -63.32 -15.55
C LEU A 6 26.51 -63.98 -15.24
N LEU A 7 26.46 -65.32 -15.24
CA LEU A 7 25.24 -66.05 -14.87
C LEU A 7 24.85 -65.84 -13.39
N GLN A 8 25.81 -65.81 -12.50
CA GLN A 8 25.56 -65.53 -11.08
C GLN A 8 25.06 -64.11 -10.85
N SER A 9 25.69 -63.09 -11.46
CA SER A 9 25.25 -61.72 -11.32
C SER A 9 23.89 -61.49 -11.98
N PHE A 10 23.55 -62.18 -13.04
CA PHE A 10 22.20 -62.15 -13.63
C PHE A 10 21.16 -62.78 -12.68
N GLN A 11 21.49 -63.91 -12.09
CA GLN A 11 20.60 -64.61 -11.17
C GLN A 11 20.34 -63.85 -9.86
N GLU A 12 21.38 -63.20 -9.32
CA GLU A 12 21.27 -62.32 -8.18
C GLU A 12 20.41 -61.07 -8.49
N SER A 13 20.60 -60.47 -9.66
CA SER A 13 19.78 -59.34 -10.12
C SER A 13 18.34 -59.75 -10.37
N TRP A 14 18.11 -60.96 -10.91
CA TRP A 14 16.76 -61.46 -11.14
C TRP A 14 16.02 -61.76 -9.84
N ASN A 15 16.68 -62.39 -8.88
CA ASN A 15 16.09 -62.63 -7.53
C ASN A 15 15.79 -61.29 -6.83
N SER A 16 16.69 -60.34 -6.86
CA SER A 16 16.48 -59.03 -6.30
C SER A 16 15.30 -58.28 -6.93
N PHE A 17 15.05 -58.49 -8.23
CA PHE A 17 13.90 -57.95 -8.91
C PHE A 17 12.59 -58.61 -8.47
N ILE A 18 12.59 -59.92 -8.36
CA ILE A 18 11.42 -60.70 -7.87
C ILE A 18 11.06 -60.29 -6.44
N ASP A 19 12.05 -60.14 -5.57
CA ASP A 19 11.87 -59.73 -4.18
C ASP A 19 11.24 -58.35 -4.05
N ARG A 20 11.44 -57.45 -5.04
CA ARG A 20 10.84 -56.10 -5.06
C ARG A 20 9.47 -56.01 -5.73
N ILE A 21 8.97 -57.10 -6.34
CA ILE A 21 7.63 -57.09 -6.95
C ILE A 21 6.52 -56.64 -6.01
N PRO A 22 6.47 -57.10 -4.72
CA PRO A 22 5.46 -56.63 -3.77
C PRO A 22 5.52 -55.13 -3.54
N GLU A 23 6.73 -54.55 -3.42
CA GLU A 23 6.94 -53.11 -3.23
C GLU A 23 6.43 -52.34 -4.44
N PHE A 24 6.70 -52.78 -5.68
CA PHE A 24 6.16 -52.17 -6.90
C PHE A 24 4.63 -52.27 -6.97
N LEU A 25 4.02 -53.38 -6.56
CA LEU A 25 2.56 -53.51 -6.55
C LEU A 25 1.92 -52.52 -5.57
N VAL A 26 2.52 -52.38 -4.38
CA VAL A 26 2.08 -51.40 -3.38
C VAL A 26 2.25 -49.97 -3.93
N ALA A 27 3.36 -49.65 -4.58
CA ALA A 27 3.60 -48.32 -5.18
C ALA A 27 2.56 -48.00 -6.26
N ILE A 28 2.24 -48.96 -7.16
CA ILE A 28 1.19 -48.81 -8.18
C ILE A 28 -0.18 -48.57 -7.52
N LEU A 29 -0.49 -49.30 -6.47
CA LEU A 29 -1.75 -49.09 -5.71
C LEU A 29 -1.82 -47.71 -5.10
N ILE A 30 -0.71 -47.21 -4.53
CA ILE A 30 -0.61 -45.86 -3.97
C ILE A 30 -0.81 -44.82 -5.06
N ILE A 31 -0.23 -44.99 -6.25
CA ILE A 31 -0.44 -44.09 -7.37
C ILE A 31 -1.91 -44.10 -7.80
N ALA A 32 -2.54 -45.27 -7.92
CA ALA A 32 -3.94 -45.38 -8.31
C ALA A 32 -4.89 -44.68 -7.31
N ILE A 33 -4.67 -44.93 -6.01
CA ILE A 33 -5.43 -44.27 -4.93
C ILE A 33 -5.13 -42.78 -4.91
N GLY A 34 -3.87 -42.39 -5.04
CA GLY A 34 -3.44 -40.99 -5.05
C GLY A 34 -4.03 -40.20 -6.20
N VAL A 35 -4.07 -40.75 -7.41
CA VAL A 35 -4.73 -40.14 -8.57
C VAL A 35 -6.24 -39.99 -8.35
N PHE A 36 -6.87 -41.01 -7.76
CA PHE A 36 -8.30 -40.95 -7.41
C PHE A 36 -8.56 -39.82 -6.42
N VAL A 37 -7.78 -39.74 -5.34
CA VAL A 37 -7.88 -38.66 -4.34
C VAL A 37 -7.57 -37.29 -4.97
N ALA A 38 -6.52 -37.19 -5.81
CA ALA A 38 -6.19 -35.95 -6.51
C ALA A 38 -7.35 -35.44 -7.37
N ASN A 39 -8.07 -36.34 -8.05
CA ASN A 39 -9.26 -35.97 -8.82
C ASN A 39 -10.38 -35.44 -7.90
N LYS A 40 -10.65 -36.12 -6.79
CA LYS A 40 -11.66 -35.68 -5.81
C LYS A 40 -11.33 -34.32 -5.18
N VAL A 41 -10.06 -34.12 -4.80
CA VAL A 41 -9.57 -32.84 -4.27
C VAL A 41 -9.70 -31.74 -5.35
N SER A 42 -9.38 -32.06 -6.60
CA SER A 42 -9.53 -31.12 -7.73
C SER A 42 -10.97 -30.73 -7.99
N ASP A 43 -11.91 -31.69 -7.93
CA ASP A 43 -13.34 -31.44 -8.11
C ASP A 43 -13.91 -30.58 -6.97
N PHE A 44 -13.50 -30.88 -5.73
CA PHE A 44 -13.85 -30.09 -4.55
C PHE A 44 -13.29 -28.65 -4.65
N ALA A 45 -12.00 -28.52 -4.99
CA ALA A 45 -11.38 -27.21 -5.21
C ALA A 45 -12.11 -26.42 -6.32
N ARG A 46 -12.46 -27.09 -7.42
CA ARG A 46 -13.20 -26.48 -8.54
C ARG A 46 -14.56 -25.97 -8.09
N SER A 47 -15.33 -26.75 -7.32
CA SER A 47 -16.63 -26.33 -6.83
C SER A 47 -16.56 -25.14 -5.89
N THR A 48 -15.56 -25.12 -4.99
CA THR A 48 -15.33 -24.04 -4.02
C THR A 48 -14.87 -22.75 -4.69
N ILE A 49 -13.93 -22.85 -5.65
CA ILE A 49 -13.41 -21.67 -6.36
C ILE A 49 -14.44 -21.08 -7.31
N ARG A 50 -15.21 -21.90 -8.04
CA ARG A 50 -16.29 -21.44 -8.93
C ARG A 50 -17.37 -20.63 -8.21
N GLY A 51 -17.62 -20.93 -6.94
CA GLY A 51 -18.57 -20.16 -6.12
C GLY A 51 -18.09 -18.73 -5.80
N LYS A 52 -16.78 -18.49 -5.84
CA LYS A 52 -16.14 -17.22 -5.46
C LYS A 52 -15.53 -16.45 -6.64
N SER A 53 -15.12 -17.12 -7.70
CA SER A 53 -14.48 -16.52 -8.88
C SER A 53 -15.36 -16.66 -10.10
N LYS A 54 -15.59 -15.54 -10.81
CA LYS A 54 -16.31 -15.51 -12.09
C LYS A 54 -15.43 -15.87 -13.30
N ASP A 55 -14.09 -15.99 -13.10
CA ASP A 55 -13.14 -16.27 -14.16
C ASP A 55 -12.85 -17.78 -14.28
N PRO A 56 -13.28 -18.44 -15.39
CA PRO A 56 -13.03 -19.86 -15.61
C PRO A 56 -11.55 -20.20 -15.82
N LEU A 57 -10.74 -19.27 -16.38
CA LEU A 57 -9.31 -19.48 -16.64
C LEU A 57 -8.53 -19.59 -15.35
N MET A 58 -8.76 -18.65 -14.43
CA MET A 58 -8.15 -18.65 -13.11
C MET A 58 -8.52 -19.91 -12.31
N THR A 59 -9.80 -20.29 -12.32
CA THR A 59 -10.27 -21.51 -11.66
C THR A 59 -9.56 -22.75 -12.19
N ASN A 60 -9.48 -22.88 -13.51
CA ASN A 60 -8.84 -24.05 -14.15
C ASN A 60 -7.34 -24.08 -13.87
N PHE A 61 -6.66 -22.93 -13.86
CA PHE A 61 -5.24 -22.83 -13.54
C PHE A 61 -4.96 -23.30 -12.11
N LEU A 62 -5.69 -22.75 -11.12
CA LEU A 62 -5.49 -23.10 -9.71
C LEU A 62 -5.78 -24.57 -9.44
N VAL A 63 -6.86 -25.12 -10.00
CA VAL A 63 -7.20 -26.53 -9.85
C VAL A 63 -6.13 -27.43 -10.44
N LYS A 64 -5.58 -27.10 -11.64
CA LYS A 64 -4.50 -27.85 -12.25
C LYS A 64 -3.19 -27.77 -11.45
N ALA A 65 -2.88 -26.59 -10.89
CA ALA A 65 -1.70 -26.40 -10.02
C ALA A 65 -1.79 -27.27 -8.74
N ILE A 66 -2.94 -27.23 -8.06
CA ILE A 66 -3.20 -28.06 -6.86
C ILE A 66 -3.06 -29.55 -7.21
N LYS A 67 -3.67 -29.98 -8.34
CA LYS A 67 -3.58 -31.35 -8.80
C LYS A 67 -2.14 -31.78 -9.11
N LEU A 68 -1.37 -30.92 -9.77
CA LEU A 68 0.04 -31.18 -10.09
C LEU A 68 0.87 -31.41 -8.83
N VAL A 69 0.77 -30.49 -7.86
CA VAL A 69 1.47 -30.61 -6.56
C VAL A 69 1.11 -31.91 -5.87
N PHE A 70 -0.20 -32.24 -5.78
CA PHE A 70 -0.67 -33.44 -5.13
C PHE A 70 -0.15 -34.72 -5.81
N ILE A 71 -0.21 -34.78 -7.14
CA ILE A 71 0.31 -35.92 -7.91
C ILE A 71 1.83 -36.08 -7.72
N THR A 72 2.58 -34.98 -7.72
CA THR A 72 4.03 -35.00 -7.48
C THR A 72 4.35 -35.62 -6.12
N VAL A 73 3.64 -35.21 -5.05
CA VAL A 73 3.82 -35.78 -3.72
C VAL A 73 3.49 -37.29 -3.70
N VAL A 74 2.39 -37.71 -4.34
CA VAL A 74 2.00 -39.11 -4.44
C VAL A 74 3.07 -39.94 -5.15
N ILE A 75 3.61 -39.44 -6.28
CA ILE A 75 4.67 -40.13 -7.04
C ILE A 75 5.93 -40.28 -6.17
N MET A 76 6.33 -39.23 -5.44
CA MET A 76 7.50 -39.29 -4.55
C MET A 76 7.33 -40.35 -3.46
N PHE A 77 6.13 -40.43 -2.84
CA PHE A 77 5.82 -41.47 -1.86
C PHE A 77 5.85 -42.87 -2.48
N ALA A 78 5.28 -43.03 -3.66
CA ALA A 78 5.28 -44.33 -4.37
C ALA A 78 6.70 -44.80 -4.75
N LEU A 79 7.55 -43.88 -5.23
CA LEU A 79 8.95 -44.17 -5.54
C LEU A 79 9.74 -44.61 -4.32
N LYS A 80 9.50 -43.96 -3.16
CA LYS A 80 10.15 -44.34 -1.91
C LYS A 80 9.76 -45.77 -1.48
N ILE A 81 8.49 -46.14 -1.60
CA ILE A 81 8.01 -47.47 -1.27
C ILE A 81 8.50 -48.53 -2.25
N ALA A 82 8.67 -48.15 -3.52
CA ALA A 82 9.27 -49.04 -4.53
C ALA A 82 10.79 -49.27 -4.36
N GLY A 83 11.40 -48.73 -3.29
CA GLY A 83 12.84 -48.84 -3.03
C GLY A 83 13.69 -47.99 -3.99
N LEU A 84 13.09 -46.99 -4.65
CA LEU A 84 13.75 -46.07 -5.59
C LEU A 84 14.13 -44.75 -4.88
N ASP A 85 14.74 -44.85 -3.70
CA ASP A 85 15.09 -43.72 -2.84
C ASP A 85 15.93 -42.65 -3.53
N GLY A 86 16.88 -43.07 -4.38
CA GLY A 86 17.73 -42.14 -5.14
C GLY A 86 16.93 -41.24 -6.09
N ILE A 87 15.93 -41.81 -6.79
CA ILE A 87 15.07 -41.06 -7.70
C ILE A 87 14.12 -40.16 -6.91
N ALA A 88 13.54 -40.69 -5.82
CA ALA A 88 12.68 -39.91 -4.95
C ALA A 88 13.41 -38.68 -4.35
N THR A 89 14.64 -38.89 -3.85
CA THR A 89 15.50 -37.82 -3.34
C THR A 89 15.88 -36.81 -4.41
N GLY A 90 16.23 -37.29 -5.62
CA GLY A 90 16.54 -36.43 -6.77
C GLY A 90 15.34 -35.52 -7.14
N LEU A 91 14.14 -36.08 -7.21
CA LEU A 91 12.90 -35.32 -7.46
C LEU A 91 12.58 -34.33 -6.33
N LEU A 92 12.78 -34.73 -5.07
CA LEU A 92 12.58 -33.83 -3.93
C LEU A 92 13.53 -32.65 -3.98
N THR A 93 14.80 -32.89 -4.29
CA THR A 93 15.82 -31.84 -4.43
C THR A 93 15.47 -30.89 -5.57
N ALA A 94 15.09 -31.42 -6.74
CA ALA A 94 14.67 -30.60 -7.89
C ALA A 94 13.39 -29.80 -7.60
N ALA A 95 12.41 -30.40 -6.93
CA ALA A 95 11.19 -29.71 -6.50
C ALA A 95 11.49 -28.61 -5.48
N GLY A 96 12.39 -28.88 -4.51
CA GLY A 96 12.84 -27.91 -3.53
C GLY A 96 13.55 -26.71 -4.18
N ALA A 97 14.47 -26.95 -5.09
CA ALA A 97 15.13 -25.88 -5.86
C ALA A 97 14.12 -25.06 -6.68
N SER A 98 13.17 -25.74 -7.34
CA SER A 98 12.10 -25.07 -8.09
C SER A 98 11.19 -24.23 -7.18
N ALA A 99 10.88 -24.73 -5.99
CA ALA A 99 10.06 -24.00 -5.01
C ALA A 99 10.74 -22.71 -4.54
N VAL A 100 12.06 -22.72 -4.34
CA VAL A 100 12.84 -21.52 -4.00
C VAL A 100 12.76 -20.48 -5.13
N ILE A 101 12.97 -20.91 -6.38
CA ILE A 101 12.88 -20.01 -7.55
C ILE A 101 11.47 -19.41 -7.67
N LEU A 102 10.43 -20.24 -7.54
CA LEU A 102 9.05 -19.79 -7.55
C LEU A 102 8.74 -18.85 -6.37
N GLY A 103 9.28 -19.14 -5.18
CA GLY A 103 9.15 -18.27 -4.01
C GLY A 103 9.69 -16.87 -4.27
N PHE A 104 10.87 -16.76 -4.91
CA PHE A 104 11.42 -15.47 -5.31
C PHE A 104 10.56 -14.77 -6.38
N ALA A 105 10.02 -15.51 -7.34
CA ALA A 105 9.14 -14.93 -8.36
C ALA A 105 7.82 -14.39 -7.77
N PHE A 106 7.31 -14.99 -6.70
CA PHE A 106 6.08 -14.57 -6.02
C PHE A 106 6.31 -13.68 -4.79
N LYS A 107 7.56 -13.31 -4.49
CA LYS A 107 7.93 -12.53 -3.31
C LYS A 107 7.09 -11.26 -3.18
N ASP A 108 7.00 -10.46 -4.25
CA ASP A 108 6.30 -9.17 -4.21
C ASP A 108 4.79 -9.35 -4.00
N VAL A 109 4.21 -10.41 -4.56
CA VAL A 109 2.80 -10.74 -4.36
C VAL A 109 2.53 -11.10 -2.89
N GLY A 110 3.38 -11.95 -2.31
CA GLY A 110 3.31 -12.33 -0.90
C GLY A 110 3.54 -11.16 0.05
N GLU A 111 4.52 -10.31 -0.26
CA GLU A 111 4.82 -9.11 0.52
C GLU A 111 3.62 -8.16 0.57
N ASN A 112 2.99 -7.89 -0.57
CA ASN A 112 1.81 -7.04 -0.63
C ASN A 112 0.61 -7.62 0.12
N PHE A 113 0.43 -8.94 0.08
CA PHE A 113 -0.64 -9.62 0.80
C PHE A 113 -0.44 -9.53 2.33
N ILE A 114 0.78 -9.82 2.81
CA ILE A 114 1.13 -9.72 4.23
C ILE A 114 1.00 -8.27 4.70
N SER A 115 1.47 -7.32 3.89
CA SER A 115 1.33 -5.89 4.16
C SER A 115 -0.14 -5.46 4.28
N GLY A 116 -1.02 -5.98 3.43
CA GLY A 116 -2.46 -5.72 3.52
C GLY A 116 -3.08 -6.25 4.82
N ILE A 117 -2.63 -7.42 5.29
CA ILE A 117 -3.05 -7.95 6.59
C ILE A 117 -2.58 -7.02 7.71
N ILE A 118 -1.30 -6.63 7.73
CA ILE A 118 -0.73 -5.72 8.75
C ILE A 118 -1.49 -4.38 8.78
N LEU A 119 -1.75 -3.79 7.62
CA LEU A 119 -2.51 -2.54 7.51
C LEU A 119 -3.94 -2.68 8.04
N SER A 120 -4.57 -3.83 7.81
CA SER A 120 -5.93 -4.11 8.32
C SER A 120 -5.98 -4.21 9.84
N PHE A 121 -4.90 -4.68 10.49
CA PHE A 121 -4.80 -4.75 11.95
C PHE A 121 -4.40 -3.42 12.56
N ASN A 122 -3.35 -2.78 12.04
CA ASN A 122 -2.78 -1.55 12.64
C ASN A 122 -3.57 -0.29 12.29
N ARG A 123 -4.28 -0.28 11.17
CA ARG A 123 -5.14 0.79 10.66
C ARG A 123 -4.55 2.21 10.84
N PRO A 124 -3.43 2.54 10.20
CA PRO A 124 -2.85 3.87 10.29
C PRO A 124 -3.74 4.95 9.66
N PHE A 125 -4.79 4.56 8.97
CA PHE A 125 -5.85 5.39 8.43
C PHE A 125 -7.12 4.56 8.24
N ASN A 126 -8.26 5.24 8.18
CA ASN A 126 -9.56 4.65 7.91
C ASN A 126 -10.03 4.94 6.48
N LEU A 127 -11.14 4.30 6.08
CA LEU A 127 -11.82 4.67 4.84
C LEU A 127 -12.32 6.10 4.95
N ASN A 128 -12.12 6.85 3.88
CA ASN A 128 -12.42 8.27 3.72
C ASN A 128 -11.44 9.24 4.40
N ASP A 129 -10.45 8.78 5.13
CA ASP A 129 -9.38 9.66 5.59
C ASP A 129 -8.64 10.31 4.41
N THR A 130 -8.20 11.53 4.62
CA THR A 130 -7.30 12.24 3.71
C THR A 130 -5.87 11.97 4.14
N VAL A 131 -5.11 11.33 3.27
CA VAL A 131 -3.74 10.92 3.57
C VAL A 131 -2.77 11.33 2.47
N SER A 132 -1.48 11.47 2.84
CA SER A 132 -0.38 11.50 1.89
C SER A 132 0.51 10.27 2.12
N ILE A 133 0.75 9.52 1.06
CA ILE A 133 1.63 8.33 1.05
C ILE A 133 2.72 8.58 0.01
N GLY A 134 3.93 8.90 0.47
CA GLY A 134 4.94 9.47 -0.40
C GLY A 134 4.43 10.77 -1.05
N ASP A 135 4.52 10.88 -2.38
CA ASP A 135 4.07 12.07 -3.14
C ASP A 135 2.57 12.03 -3.51
N ILE A 136 1.84 11.00 -3.09
CA ILE A 136 0.44 10.79 -3.47
C ILE A 136 -0.47 11.30 -2.35
N PHE A 137 -1.21 12.38 -2.65
CA PHE A 137 -2.17 13.00 -1.74
C PHE A 137 -3.60 12.75 -2.19
N GLY A 138 -4.44 12.23 -1.30
CA GLY A 138 -5.81 11.89 -1.65
C GLY A 138 -6.61 11.26 -0.52
N LYS A 139 -7.85 10.90 -0.83
CA LYS A 139 -8.81 10.28 0.08
C LYS A 139 -8.79 8.76 -0.07
N VAL A 140 -8.68 8.03 1.04
CA VAL A 140 -8.71 6.56 1.05
C VAL A 140 -10.10 6.07 0.62
N LYS A 141 -10.18 5.26 -0.44
CA LYS A 141 -11.42 4.72 -0.96
C LYS A 141 -11.63 3.24 -0.71
N ALA A 142 -10.54 2.49 -0.72
CA ALA A 142 -10.59 1.06 -0.41
C ALA A 142 -9.22 0.58 0.09
N MET A 143 -9.26 -0.43 0.93
CA MET A 143 -8.10 -1.21 1.37
C MET A 143 -8.36 -2.65 0.93
N GLU A 144 -7.56 -3.12 -0.04
CA GLU A 144 -7.68 -4.44 -0.63
C GLU A 144 -6.48 -5.32 -0.22
N PHE A 145 -6.55 -6.61 -0.46
CA PHE A 145 -5.50 -7.56 -0.05
C PHE A 145 -4.08 -7.19 -0.51
N ARG A 146 -3.93 -6.55 -1.68
CA ARG A 146 -2.61 -6.25 -2.26
C ARG A 146 -2.36 -4.77 -2.53
N TYR A 147 -3.37 -3.92 -2.46
CA TYR A 147 -3.26 -2.48 -2.71
C TYR A 147 -4.23 -1.68 -1.86
N THR A 148 -3.86 -0.45 -1.58
CA THR A 148 -4.74 0.59 -1.05
C THR A 148 -5.12 1.53 -2.18
N LYS A 149 -6.41 1.84 -2.34
CA LYS A 149 -6.93 2.74 -3.37
C LYS A 149 -7.13 4.13 -2.79
N LEU A 150 -6.48 5.13 -3.38
CA LEU A 150 -6.71 6.54 -3.09
C LEU A 150 -7.45 7.21 -4.25
N LYS A 151 -8.27 8.20 -3.92
CA LYS A 151 -8.86 9.16 -4.85
C LYS A 151 -8.19 10.52 -4.64
N THR A 152 -7.44 10.99 -5.61
CA THR A 152 -6.82 12.32 -5.56
C THR A 152 -7.86 13.43 -5.73
N PHE A 153 -7.54 14.63 -5.30
CA PHE A 153 -8.48 15.76 -5.38
C PHE A 153 -8.66 16.29 -6.81
N ASP A 154 -7.76 15.94 -7.73
CA ASP A 154 -7.91 16.17 -9.18
C ASP A 154 -8.67 15.05 -9.92
N GLY A 155 -9.19 14.07 -9.14
CA GLY A 155 -10.11 13.05 -9.66
C GLY A 155 -9.49 11.75 -10.15
N LYS A 156 -8.20 11.52 -9.93
CA LYS A 156 -7.52 10.27 -10.32
C LYS A 156 -7.73 9.17 -9.30
N ASP A 157 -7.90 7.93 -9.75
CA ASP A 157 -7.83 6.75 -8.91
C ASP A 157 -6.39 6.22 -8.91
N VAL A 158 -5.78 6.15 -7.74
CA VAL A 158 -4.40 5.67 -7.56
C VAL A 158 -4.42 4.39 -6.74
N TYR A 159 -3.76 3.37 -7.25
CA TYR A 159 -3.64 2.06 -6.60
C TYR A 159 -2.20 1.91 -6.08
N ILE A 160 -2.04 1.99 -4.78
CA ILE A 160 -0.72 1.92 -4.12
C ILE A 160 -0.54 0.49 -3.59
N PRO A 161 0.54 -0.22 -3.98
CA PRO A 161 0.86 -1.52 -3.40
C PRO A 161 0.95 -1.42 -1.87
N ASN A 162 0.37 -2.37 -1.14
CA ASN A 162 0.35 -2.31 0.32
C ASN A 162 1.75 -2.34 0.94
N SER A 163 2.71 -3.00 0.30
CA SER A 163 4.12 -2.98 0.71
C SER A 163 4.72 -1.58 0.67
N ASP A 164 4.33 -0.75 -0.30
CA ASP A 164 4.76 0.65 -0.40
C ASP A 164 4.15 1.50 0.71
N VAL A 165 2.89 1.24 1.06
CA VAL A 165 2.22 1.94 2.17
C VAL A 165 2.94 1.71 3.49
N ILE A 166 3.38 0.47 3.76
CA ILE A 166 4.11 0.15 5.01
C ILE A 166 5.53 0.74 5.02
N LYS A 167 6.18 0.79 3.85
CA LYS A 167 7.57 1.25 3.75
C LYS A 167 7.73 2.76 3.70
N LYS A 168 6.68 3.49 3.32
CA LYS A 168 6.71 4.96 3.17
C LYS A 168 6.07 5.64 4.38
N PRO A 169 6.49 6.85 4.73
CA PRO A 169 5.76 7.66 5.71
C PRO A 169 4.33 7.89 5.23
N VAL A 170 3.39 7.73 6.15
CA VAL A 170 1.97 8.03 5.93
C VAL A 170 1.63 9.26 6.79
N PHE A 171 1.17 10.31 6.14
CA PHE A 171 0.64 11.50 6.83
C PHE A 171 -0.88 11.41 6.77
N ASN A 172 -1.53 11.29 7.92
CA ASN A 172 -2.98 11.34 8.03
C ASN A 172 -3.40 12.76 8.45
N PHE A 173 -4.24 13.40 7.66
CA PHE A 173 -4.66 14.77 7.86
C PHE A 173 -6.05 14.90 8.51
N THR A 174 -6.76 13.81 8.68
CA THR A 174 -8.14 13.82 9.17
C THR A 174 -8.39 12.78 10.28
N GLU A 175 -7.35 12.15 10.81
CA GLU A 175 -7.47 11.11 11.83
C GLU A 175 -8.13 11.64 13.12
N ASP A 176 -7.72 12.83 13.56
CA ASP A 176 -8.25 13.51 14.73
C ASP A 176 -9.38 14.50 14.40
N GLY A 177 -9.74 14.64 13.12
CA GLY A 177 -10.78 15.58 12.66
C GLY A 177 -10.33 17.04 12.61
N TYR A 178 -9.05 17.33 12.87
CA TYR A 178 -8.53 18.69 12.90
C TYR A 178 -7.42 18.88 11.87
N PHE A 179 -7.44 20.03 11.19
CA PHE A 179 -6.45 20.37 10.20
C PHE A 179 -5.89 21.79 10.39
N ARG A 180 -4.57 21.91 10.43
CA ARG A 180 -3.93 23.22 10.47
C ARG A 180 -3.71 23.75 9.06
N MET A 181 -4.27 24.93 8.80
CA MET A 181 -4.09 25.69 7.57
C MET A 181 -3.18 26.90 7.81
N ASP A 182 -2.55 27.35 6.75
CA ASP A 182 -1.81 28.59 6.75
C ASP A 182 -2.03 29.37 5.45
N PHE A 183 -1.81 30.68 5.53
CA PHE A 183 -1.72 31.55 4.38
C PHE A 183 -0.84 32.75 4.67
N MET A 184 -0.38 33.42 3.61
CA MET A 184 0.47 34.57 3.71
C MET A 184 -0.32 35.84 3.38
N VAL A 185 -0.09 36.91 4.16
CA VAL A 185 -0.62 38.24 3.94
C VAL A 185 0.55 39.20 3.82
N GLY A 186 0.65 39.89 2.68
CA GLY A 186 1.62 40.99 2.50
C GLY A 186 0.99 42.32 2.86
N ILE A 187 1.68 43.13 3.64
CA ILE A 187 1.32 44.55 3.90
C ILE A 187 2.44 45.46 3.42
N ALA A 188 2.09 46.73 3.10
CA ALA A 188 3.09 47.71 2.71
C ALA A 188 3.99 48.09 3.91
N TYR A 189 5.22 48.51 3.61
CA TYR A 189 6.25 48.82 4.63
C TYR A 189 5.89 49.97 5.56
N GLU A 190 5.01 50.86 5.12
CA GLU A 190 4.56 52.02 5.88
C GLU A 190 3.55 51.68 6.97
N ASN A 191 3.01 50.46 6.95
CA ASN A 191 1.98 50.08 7.92
C ASN A 191 2.62 49.60 9.25
N ASP A 192 1.88 49.81 10.31
CA ASP A 192 2.20 49.25 11.63
C ASP A 192 1.97 47.70 11.60
N ILE A 193 3.05 46.94 11.81
CA ILE A 193 3.05 45.48 11.77
C ILE A 193 2.22 44.91 12.92
N ASP A 194 2.30 45.51 14.13
CA ASP A 194 1.59 45.00 15.32
C ASP A 194 0.10 45.27 15.22
N GLN A 195 -0.28 46.42 14.67
CA GLN A 195 -1.66 46.72 14.34
C GLN A 195 -2.22 45.73 13.30
N ALA A 196 -1.48 45.45 12.25
CA ALA A 196 -1.90 44.51 11.22
C ALA A 196 -2.08 43.08 11.80
N LYS A 197 -1.12 42.60 12.58
CA LYS A 197 -1.23 41.31 13.29
C LYS A 197 -2.46 41.22 14.17
N LYS A 198 -2.75 42.30 14.95
CA LYS A 198 -3.92 42.33 15.81
C LYS A 198 -5.21 42.24 15.02
N ILE A 199 -5.36 43.02 13.94
CA ILE A 199 -6.56 42.98 13.08
C ILE A 199 -6.72 41.58 12.47
N ILE A 200 -5.64 40.96 12.00
CA ILE A 200 -5.68 39.61 11.45
C ILE A 200 -6.13 38.60 12.52
N LEU A 201 -5.52 38.64 13.71
CA LEU A 201 -5.87 37.77 14.82
C LEU A 201 -7.31 37.92 15.26
N ASP A 202 -7.79 39.17 15.40
CA ASP A 202 -9.17 39.46 15.75
C ASP A 202 -10.15 38.94 14.68
N THR A 203 -9.79 39.07 13.40
CA THR A 203 -10.56 38.50 12.29
C THR A 203 -10.65 36.96 12.36
N MET A 204 -9.52 36.31 12.66
CA MET A 204 -9.49 34.87 12.82
C MET A 204 -10.35 34.40 14.00
N ASN A 205 -10.26 35.08 15.15
CA ASN A 205 -11.02 34.75 16.36
C ASN A 205 -12.52 34.96 16.22
N GLN A 206 -12.96 35.85 15.33
CA GLN A 206 -14.37 36.11 15.06
C GLN A 206 -14.96 35.13 14.03
N HIS A 207 -14.13 34.39 13.30
CA HIS A 207 -14.61 33.45 12.31
C HIS A 207 -15.19 32.20 12.98
N ARG A 208 -16.46 31.91 12.66
CA ARG A 208 -17.26 30.84 13.31
C ARG A 208 -16.66 29.44 13.23
N LEU A 209 -15.79 29.20 12.25
CA LEU A 209 -15.19 27.88 11.94
C LEU A 209 -13.72 27.77 12.36
N ALA A 210 -13.14 28.88 12.92
CA ALA A 210 -11.81 28.81 13.52
C ALA A 210 -11.92 28.19 14.92
N LEU A 211 -11.08 27.20 15.17
CA LEU A 211 -10.99 26.60 16.49
C LEU A 211 -10.30 27.56 17.47
N GLN A 212 -10.85 27.69 18.66
CA GLN A 212 -10.36 28.54 19.73
C GLN A 212 -9.97 27.73 20.98
N ASP A 213 -9.77 26.43 20.81
CA ASP A 213 -9.30 25.57 21.88
C ASP A 213 -7.87 25.95 22.29
N ILE A 214 -7.48 25.75 23.55
CA ILE A 214 -6.19 26.17 24.12
C ILE A 214 -5.00 25.70 23.26
N ASP A 215 -5.08 24.48 22.74
CA ASP A 215 -4.01 23.89 21.94
C ASP A 215 -4.08 24.21 20.45
N ARG A 216 -5.19 24.85 19.99
CA ARG A 216 -5.50 25.08 18.56
C ARG A 216 -5.86 26.54 18.25
N GLN A 217 -5.39 27.47 19.06
CA GLN A 217 -5.61 28.88 18.82
C GLN A 217 -4.92 29.34 17.53
N PRO A 218 -5.55 30.26 16.77
CA PRO A 218 -4.87 30.90 15.66
C PRO A 218 -3.72 31.76 16.17
N PHE A 219 -2.65 31.82 15.42
CA PHE A 219 -1.51 32.68 15.69
C PHE A 219 -0.98 33.32 14.42
N VAL A 220 -0.38 34.49 14.59
CA VAL A 220 0.09 35.33 13.52
C VAL A 220 1.54 35.74 13.78
N MET A 221 2.39 35.59 12.79
CA MET A 221 3.82 35.93 12.91
C MET A 221 4.30 36.68 11.66
N THR A 222 5.26 37.59 11.82
CA THR A 222 6.01 38.11 10.70
C THR A 222 6.93 37.01 10.19
N ASP A 223 6.84 36.72 8.90
CA ASP A 223 7.61 35.63 8.28
C ASP A 223 8.86 36.18 7.56
N GLU A 224 8.67 37.26 6.80
CA GLU A 224 9.74 37.75 5.90
C GLU A 224 9.55 39.26 5.62
N LEU A 225 10.67 39.96 5.45
CA LEU A 225 10.73 41.28 4.85
C LEU A 225 11.08 41.11 3.36
N ALA A 226 10.03 41.04 2.53
CA ALA A 226 10.18 40.84 1.09
C ALA A 226 10.50 42.16 0.35
N THR A 227 10.74 42.14 -0.94
CA THR A 227 11.17 43.34 -1.74
C THR A 227 10.23 44.52 -1.58
N ASN A 228 8.93 44.33 -1.59
CA ASN A 228 7.92 45.37 -1.55
C ASN A 228 6.83 45.15 -0.47
N SER A 229 7.05 44.26 0.44
CA SER A 229 6.06 43.90 1.47
C SER A 229 6.69 43.34 2.74
N VAL A 230 5.99 43.54 3.85
CA VAL A 230 6.18 42.72 5.04
C VAL A 230 5.22 41.56 4.96
N ASN A 231 5.74 40.34 4.89
CA ASN A 231 4.93 39.14 4.81
C ASN A 231 4.62 38.63 6.21
N ILE A 232 3.32 38.48 6.47
CA ILE A 232 2.76 37.99 7.73
C ILE A 232 2.15 36.64 7.47
N LYS A 233 2.61 35.61 8.20
CA LYS A 233 2.09 34.26 8.11
C LYS A 233 1.02 34.03 9.16
N VAL A 234 -0.12 33.53 8.70
CA VAL A 234 -1.30 33.27 9.51
C VAL A 234 -1.48 31.78 9.63
N HIS A 235 -1.59 31.27 10.84
CA HIS A 235 -1.85 29.86 11.13
C HIS A 235 -3.16 29.74 11.92
N PHE A 236 -3.97 28.77 11.52
CA PHE A 236 -5.25 28.49 12.18
C PHE A 236 -5.64 27.04 12.03
N TRP A 237 -6.48 26.55 12.92
CA TRP A 237 -7.01 25.19 12.88
C TRP A 237 -8.47 25.23 12.49
N VAL A 238 -8.88 24.21 11.75
CA VAL A 238 -10.28 23.99 11.36
C VAL A 238 -10.66 22.56 11.70
N GLU A 239 -11.92 22.37 12.06
CA GLU A 239 -12.52 21.04 12.06
C GLU A 239 -12.89 20.70 10.62
N ALA A 240 -12.37 19.58 10.12
CA ALA A 240 -12.56 19.20 8.73
C ALA A 240 -12.73 17.68 8.59
N GLU A 241 -13.93 17.27 8.22
CA GLU A 241 -14.19 15.90 7.77
C GLU A 241 -13.77 15.70 6.31
N ASP A 242 -13.82 16.74 5.50
CA ASP A 242 -13.38 16.74 4.11
C ASP A 242 -12.42 17.90 3.83
N TYR A 243 -11.14 17.57 3.64
CA TYR A 243 -10.07 18.53 3.37
C TYR A 243 -10.41 19.52 2.25
N ARG A 244 -10.97 19.05 1.14
CA ARG A 244 -11.25 19.89 -0.03
C ARG A 244 -12.41 20.84 0.21
N ARG A 245 -13.52 20.31 0.74
CA ARG A 245 -14.74 21.09 0.89
C ARG A 245 -14.63 22.04 2.07
N ASP A 246 -14.14 21.55 3.21
CA ASP A 246 -14.16 22.30 4.43
C ASP A 246 -12.91 23.19 4.57
N ALA A 247 -11.72 22.61 4.61
CA ALA A 247 -10.49 23.33 4.88
C ALA A 247 -10.15 24.38 3.80
N LEU A 248 -10.24 24.05 2.51
CA LEU A 248 -9.90 24.99 1.44
C LEU A 248 -10.92 26.12 1.29
N MET A 249 -12.21 25.86 1.49
CA MET A 249 -13.24 26.91 1.46
C MET A 249 -13.06 27.86 2.63
N ILE A 250 -12.90 27.34 3.85
CA ILE A 250 -12.65 28.15 5.04
C ILE A 250 -11.41 29.03 4.86
N ARG A 251 -10.32 28.46 4.32
CA ARG A 251 -9.10 29.23 4.04
C ARG A 251 -9.36 30.38 3.06
N SER A 252 -10.14 30.15 2.01
CA SER A 252 -10.49 31.19 1.05
C SER A 252 -11.32 32.31 1.69
N GLU A 253 -12.36 31.94 2.48
CA GLU A 253 -13.19 32.90 3.21
C GLU A 253 -12.37 33.75 4.19
N MET A 254 -11.44 33.13 4.90
CA MET A 254 -10.57 33.84 5.84
C MET A 254 -9.63 34.83 5.15
N ILE A 255 -9.06 34.47 4.00
CA ILE A 255 -8.23 35.38 3.21
C ILE A 255 -9.05 36.63 2.79
N ASP A 256 -10.28 36.42 2.33
CA ASP A 256 -11.16 37.51 1.89
C ASP A 256 -11.54 38.43 3.09
N GLN A 257 -11.90 37.86 4.24
CA GLN A 257 -12.22 38.62 5.43
C GLN A 257 -11.03 39.42 5.97
N VAL A 258 -9.85 38.78 6.03
CA VAL A 258 -8.62 39.47 6.48
C VAL A 258 -8.28 40.63 5.53
N LYS A 259 -8.40 40.47 4.23
CA LYS A 259 -8.20 41.57 3.27
C LYS A 259 -9.14 42.71 3.50
N ILE A 260 -10.45 42.43 3.67
CA ILE A 260 -11.48 43.47 3.92
C ILE A 260 -11.17 44.22 5.22
N ASN A 261 -10.88 43.50 6.30
CA ASN A 261 -10.65 44.11 7.61
C ASN A 261 -9.35 44.91 7.67
N LEU A 262 -8.28 44.49 7.00
CA LEU A 262 -7.05 45.27 6.88
C LEU A 262 -7.30 46.60 6.17
N LEU A 263 -7.93 46.54 5.00
CA LEU A 263 -8.22 47.74 4.20
C LEU A 263 -9.15 48.71 4.93
N SER A 264 -10.18 48.23 5.60
CA SER A 264 -11.14 49.08 6.38
C SER A 264 -10.49 49.76 7.60
N ASN A 265 -9.39 49.19 8.13
CA ASN A 265 -8.60 49.76 9.20
C ASN A 265 -7.37 50.56 8.73
N GLY A 266 -7.29 50.87 7.45
CA GLY A 266 -6.23 51.72 6.90
C GLY A 266 -4.88 51.01 6.62
N ILE A 267 -4.84 49.69 6.73
CA ILE A 267 -3.65 48.91 6.36
C ILE A 267 -3.65 48.72 4.86
N SER A 268 -2.67 49.28 4.18
CA SER A 268 -2.55 49.18 2.74
C SER A 268 -1.84 47.89 2.29
N MET A 269 -2.29 47.34 1.16
CA MET A 269 -1.64 46.20 0.51
C MET A 269 -0.37 46.66 -0.20
N PRO A 270 0.63 45.78 -0.37
CA PRO A 270 1.87 46.14 -1.01
C PRO A 270 1.64 46.47 -2.49
N ALA A 271 2.38 47.49 -2.99
CA ALA A 271 2.44 47.82 -4.39
C ALA A 271 3.88 47.68 -4.89
N ASN A 272 4.04 47.58 -6.21
CA ASN A 272 5.38 47.60 -6.81
C ASN A 272 5.96 49.00 -6.66
N ILE A 273 7.01 49.18 -5.87
CA ILE A 273 7.70 50.45 -5.65
C ILE A 273 8.89 50.48 -6.60
N GLN A 274 8.97 51.55 -7.39
CA GLN A 274 10.13 51.87 -8.23
C GLN A 274 10.76 53.16 -7.76
N GLU A 275 12.00 53.14 -7.30
CA GLU A 275 12.79 54.34 -6.99
C GLU A 275 13.47 54.88 -8.27
N LEU A 276 13.14 56.09 -8.70
CA LEU A 276 13.76 56.76 -9.83
C LEU A 276 14.82 57.74 -9.33
N LYS A 277 16.10 57.50 -9.59
CA LYS A 277 17.21 58.40 -9.28
C LYS A 277 17.59 59.18 -10.50
N TRP A 278 17.47 60.51 -10.43
CA TRP A 278 17.92 61.44 -11.47
C TRP A 278 19.36 61.88 -11.19
N TYR A 279 20.27 61.48 -12.01
CA TYR A 279 21.65 61.97 -11.95
C TYR A 279 21.74 63.25 -12.78
N LYS A 280 22.05 64.41 -12.13
CA LYS A 280 22.47 65.64 -12.89
C LYS A 280 23.82 65.34 -13.51
N LYS A 281 23.94 65.59 -14.85
CA LYS A 281 25.21 65.59 -15.54
C LYS A 281 26.06 66.79 -15.11
#